data_1a91e80b367551368f2930d3afca656c
#
_entry.id   1a91e80b367551368f2930d3afca656c
#
_cell.length_a   1.000
_cell.length_b   1.000
_cell.length_c   1.000
_cell.angle_alpha   90.00
_cell.angle_beta   90.00
_cell.angle_gamma   90.00
#
_symmetry.space_group_name_H-M   'P 1'
#
loop_
_entity.id
_entity.type
_entity.pdbx_description
1 polymer ?
#
loop_
_entity_poly.entity_id
_entity_poly.type
_entity_poly.pdbx_seq_one_letter_code
_entity_poly.pdbx_strand_id
1 'polypeptide(L)'
;IDFINTIKMPDDIDDKQVRSIDREKALADPRRIREIVAYVLEHFDQKTKRSFFYTFCAKWDEPARSKGTQAKPRHESRRVAGFNAIFAAASIEMAKRYYDEFNRQLDEKNRRMNIATIFSFSPNEAESDGLLPDEELNIDQLDGNSRDFLERAIGNYNRQFKTNFDTSSDKFQNYYKDLSLRVKNRE
;
A
#
# COMPACT_ATOMS: atom_id res chain seq x y z
N ILE A 1 3.06 -8.06 -14.05
CA ILE A 1 2.38 -9.18 -14.74
C ILE A 1 3.40 -10.02 -15.49
N ASP A 2 4.49 -9.45 -15.98
CA ASP A 2 5.51 -10.20 -16.75
C ASP A 2 6.41 -11.12 -15.90
N PHE A 3 6.34 -11.04 -14.58
CA PHE A 3 7.18 -11.83 -13.68
C PHE A 3 6.77 -13.30 -13.57
N ILE A 4 5.52 -13.62 -13.83
CA ILE A 4 5.00 -14.99 -13.75
C ILE A 4 5.43 -15.81 -14.99
N ASN A 5 5.72 -15.17 -16.11
CA ASN A 5 6.08 -15.85 -17.35
C ASN A 5 7.58 -16.21 -17.48
N THR A 6 8.43 -15.81 -16.53
CA THR A 6 9.87 -16.09 -16.64
C THR A 6 10.27 -17.45 -16.05
N ILE A 7 9.41 -18.05 -15.25
CA ILE A 7 9.56 -19.44 -14.83
C ILE A 7 8.72 -20.28 -15.81
N LYS A 8 9.35 -20.73 -16.90
CA LYS A 8 8.78 -21.82 -17.70
C LYS A 8 8.71 -23.03 -16.81
N MET A 9 7.56 -23.27 -16.20
CA MET A 9 7.26 -24.58 -15.63
C MET A 9 7.24 -25.56 -16.79
N PRO A 10 7.92 -26.70 -16.69
CA PRO A 10 7.75 -27.78 -17.67
C PRO A 10 6.25 -28.11 -17.75
N ASP A 11 5.71 -28.20 -18.95
CA ASP A 11 4.28 -28.41 -19.20
C ASP A 11 3.70 -29.74 -18.65
N ASP A 12 4.52 -30.52 -17.93
CA ASP A 12 4.23 -31.92 -17.56
C ASP A 12 4.53 -32.24 -16.08
N ILE A 13 4.40 -31.25 -15.18
CA ILE A 13 4.46 -31.54 -13.75
C ILE A 13 3.05 -31.89 -13.27
N ASP A 14 2.83 -33.20 -13.05
CA ASP A 14 1.60 -33.71 -12.42
C ASP A 14 1.32 -32.95 -11.11
N ASP A 15 0.11 -32.40 -10.97
CA ASP A 15 -0.36 -31.68 -9.78
C ASP A 15 -0.11 -32.41 -8.46
N LYS A 16 0.11 -33.73 -8.50
CA LYS A 16 0.48 -34.56 -7.36
C LYS A 16 1.94 -34.36 -6.91
N GLN A 17 2.85 -33.98 -7.81
CA GLN A 17 4.25 -33.70 -7.47
C GLN A 17 4.42 -32.29 -6.87
N VAL A 18 3.53 -31.36 -7.17
CA VAL A 18 3.53 -30.00 -6.62
C VAL A 18 3.04 -29.97 -5.16
N ARG A 19 2.39 -31.02 -4.68
CA ARG A 19 1.92 -31.12 -3.28
C ARG A 19 3.05 -31.13 -2.23
N SER A 20 4.28 -31.43 -2.63
CA SER A 20 5.43 -31.42 -1.71
C SER A 20 6.08 -30.04 -1.56
N ILE A 21 5.75 -29.07 -2.42
CA ILE A 21 6.24 -27.70 -2.31
C ILE A 21 5.25 -26.93 -1.44
N ASP A 22 5.67 -26.60 -0.22
CA ASP A 22 4.94 -25.70 0.65
C ASP A 22 4.92 -24.30 -0.04
N ARG A 23 3.83 -24.05 -0.76
CA ARG A 23 3.66 -22.83 -1.55
C ARG A 23 3.78 -21.57 -0.67
N GLU A 24 3.29 -21.63 0.56
CA GLU A 24 3.38 -20.51 1.50
C GLU A 24 4.82 -20.24 1.91
N LYS A 25 5.61 -21.29 2.20
CA LYS A 25 7.05 -21.15 2.49
C LYS A 25 7.82 -20.59 1.31
N ALA A 26 7.52 -21.07 0.10
CA ALA A 26 8.17 -20.56 -1.12
C ALA A 26 7.84 -19.09 -1.37
N LEU A 27 6.61 -18.67 -1.12
CA LEU A 27 6.20 -17.25 -1.24
C LEU A 27 6.83 -16.38 -0.16
N ALA A 28 7.01 -16.92 1.04
CA ALA A 28 7.57 -16.23 2.20
C ALA A 28 9.11 -16.29 2.27
N ASP A 29 9.79 -16.88 1.30
CA ASP A 29 11.26 -16.97 1.26
C ASP A 29 11.88 -15.54 1.27
N PRO A 30 12.77 -15.24 2.25
CA PRO A 30 13.37 -13.92 2.37
C PRO A 30 14.20 -13.51 1.14
N ARG A 31 14.80 -14.48 0.44
CA ARG A 31 15.57 -14.22 -0.78
C ARG A 31 14.66 -13.74 -1.90
N ARG A 32 13.54 -14.45 -2.07
CA ARG A 32 12.52 -14.08 -3.06
C ARG A 32 11.94 -12.68 -2.78
N ILE A 33 11.59 -12.37 -1.52
CA ILE A 33 11.11 -11.05 -1.13
C ILE A 33 12.15 -9.98 -1.46
N ARG A 34 13.42 -10.21 -1.13
CA ARG A 34 14.52 -9.29 -1.43
C ARG A 34 14.67 -9.01 -2.92
N GLU A 35 14.63 -10.06 -3.74
CA GLU A 35 14.76 -9.94 -5.19
C GLU A 35 13.59 -9.20 -5.81
N ILE A 36 12.35 -9.48 -5.37
CA ILE A 36 11.16 -8.78 -5.83
C ILE A 36 11.24 -7.29 -5.48
N VAL A 37 11.60 -6.96 -4.24
CA VAL A 37 11.75 -5.56 -3.81
C VAL A 37 12.85 -4.86 -4.59
N ALA A 38 14.00 -5.52 -4.77
CA ALA A 38 15.10 -4.96 -5.56
C ALA A 38 14.66 -4.64 -6.99
N TYR A 39 13.96 -5.57 -7.65
CA TYR A 39 13.42 -5.36 -8.99
C TYR A 39 12.40 -4.22 -9.05
N VAL A 40 11.46 -4.18 -8.10
CA VAL A 40 10.45 -3.10 -8.04
C VAL A 40 11.14 -1.74 -7.89
N LEU A 41 12.10 -1.62 -6.98
CA LEU A 41 12.84 -0.38 -6.76
C LEU A 41 13.67 0.05 -7.96
N GLU A 42 14.29 -0.90 -8.66
CA GLU A 42 15.08 -0.63 -9.87
C GLU A 42 14.21 -0.07 -11.00
N HIS A 43 13.03 -0.66 -11.20
CA HIS A 43 12.16 -0.30 -12.32
C HIS A 43 11.08 0.74 -11.95
N PHE A 44 11.01 1.17 -10.70
CA PHE A 44 9.96 2.04 -10.18
C PHE A 44 9.80 3.32 -10.99
N ASP A 45 10.89 4.04 -11.22
CA ASP A 45 10.85 5.34 -11.92
C ASP A 45 10.41 5.20 -13.37
N GLN A 46 10.85 4.11 -14.03
CA GLN A 46 10.42 3.80 -15.38
C GLN A 46 8.94 3.43 -15.46
N LYS A 47 8.50 2.50 -14.60
CA LYS A 47 7.11 2.00 -14.60
C LYS A 47 6.11 3.05 -14.15
N THR A 48 6.49 3.90 -13.21
CA THR A 48 5.66 5.03 -12.74
C THR A 48 5.88 6.31 -13.54
N LYS A 49 6.69 6.27 -14.59
CA LYS A 49 6.95 7.42 -15.49
C LYS A 49 7.42 8.68 -14.76
N ARG A 50 8.36 8.55 -13.80
CA ARG A 50 8.85 9.68 -12.98
C ARG A 50 9.45 10.83 -13.79
N SER A 51 9.93 10.57 -14.99
CA SER A 51 10.43 11.60 -15.92
C SER A 51 9.32 12.36 -16.66
N PHE A 52 8.07 11.87 -16.57
CA PHE A 52 6.93 12.49 -17.24
C PHE A 52 6.23 13.47 -16.30
N PHE A 53 6.16 14.74 -16.70
CA PHE A 53 5.48 15.80 -15.94
C PHE A 53 4.15 16.15 -16.61
N TYR A 54 3.12 16.32 -15.79
CA TYR A 54 1.82 16.76 -16.27
C TYR A 54 1.13 17.64 -15.24
N THR A 55 0.11 18.37 -15.68
CA THR A 55 -0.72 19.17 -14.82
C THR A 55 -1.85 18.31 -14.28
N PHE A 56 -1.97 18.24 -12.98
CA PHE A 56 -2.99 17.48 -12.27
C PHE A 56 -3.86 18.44 -11.46
N CYS A 57 -5.19 18.29 -11.58
CA CYS A 57 -6.13 19.05 -10.78
C CYS A 57 -6.54 18.24 -9.54
N ALA A 58 -5.90 18.52 -8.43
CA ALA A 58 -6.26 17.93 -7.15
C ALA A 58 -7.61 18.45 -6.66
N LYS A 59 -8.43 17.56 -6.11
CA LYS A 59 -9.75 17.90 -5.55
C LYS A 59 -9.70 17.63 -4.05
N TRP A 60 -10.02 18.66 -3.29
CA TRP A 60 -10.09 18.60 -1.84
C TRP A 60 -11.50 18.95 -1.41
N ASP A 61 -12.07 18.17 -0.52
CA ASP A 61 -13.32 18.53 0.13
C ASP A 61 -12.98 19.46 1.31
N GLU A 62 -13.28 20.74 1.19
CA GLU A 62 -13.16 21.65 2.33
C GLU A 62 -14.19 21.25 3.40
N PRO A 63 -13.76 21.06 4.66
CA PRO A 63 -14.71 20.77 5.73
C PRO A 63 -15.75 21.89 5.84
N ALA A 64 -17.00 21.50 6.02
CA ALA A 64 -18.08 22.45 6.24
C ALA A 64 -17.76 23.33 7.46
N ARG A 65 -17.66 24.65 7.25
CA ARG A 65 -17.30 25.61 8.31
C ARG A 65 -18.41 25.84 9.34
N SER A 66 -19.63 25.39 9.07
CA SER A 66 -20.78 25.47 10.01
C SER A 66 -21.84 24.44 9.67
N LYS A 67 -22.65 24.04 10.68
CA LYS A 67 -23.82 23.16 10.47
C LYS A 67 -24.74 23.78 9.40
N GLY A 68 -24.98 23.06 8.30
CA GLY A 68 -25.84 23.47 7.20
C GLY A 68 -25.13 24.05 5.97
N THR A 69 -23.81 24.21 6.01
CA THR A 69 -23.04 24.66 4.84
C THR A 69 -22.49 23.44 4.11
N GLN A 70 -22.81 23.29 2.83
CA GLN A 70 -22.21 22.23 2.01
C GLN A 70 -20.72 22.49 1.86
N ALA A 71 -19.91 21.42 2.02
CA ALA A 71 -18.48 21.47 1.73
C ALA A 71 -18.27 21.91 0.27
N LYS A 72 -17.48 22.97 0.06
CA LYS A 72 -17.14 23.42 -1.29
C LYS A 72 -15.89 22.69 -1.74
N PRO A 73 -15.92 21.99 -2.90
CA PRO A 73 -14.74 21.37 -3.43
C PRO A 73 -13.71 22.44 -3.81
N ARG A 74 -12.52 22.35 -3.24
CA ARG A 74 -11.37 23.14 -3.64
C ARG A 74 -10.63 22.41 -4.76
N HIS A 75 -10.40 23.11 -5.85
CA HIS A 75 -9.59 22.62 -6.95
C HIS A 75 -8.23 23.32 -6.90
N GLU A 76 -7.18 22.52 -6.90
CA GLU A 76 -5.80 23.00 -6.96
C GLU A 76 -5.09 22.35 -8.15
N SER A 77 -4.66 23.19 -9.09
CA SER A 77 -3.88 22.72 -10.23
C SER A 77 -2.40 22.74 -9.88
N ARG A 78 -1.75 21.59 -9.98
CA ARG A 78 -0.31 21.46 -9.71
C ARG A 78 0.39 20.61 -10.75
N ARG A 79 1.67 20.87 -10.95
CA ARG A 79 2.54 20.06 -11.81
C ARG A 79 3.07 18.89 -10.99
N VAL A 80 2.82 17.68 -11.44
CA VAL A 80 3.27 16.44 -10.80
C VAL A 80 4.13 15.62 -11.73
N ALA A 81 5.00 14.78 -11.17
CA ALA A 81 5.88 13.88 -11.90
C ALA A 81 5.44 12.44 -11.67
N GLY A 82 5.12 11.75 -12.76
CA GLY A 82 4.80 10.32 -12.73
C GLY A 82 3.52 9.97 -11.96
N PHE A 83 3.42 8.69 -11.59
CA PHE A 83 2.24 8.11 -10.96
C PHE A 83 2.61 7.45 -9.63
N ASN A 84 1.63 7.33 -8.74
CA ASN A 84 1.73 6.48 -7.56
C ASN A 84 1.59 5.01 -7.97
N ALA A 85 2.08 4.11 -7.13
CA ALA A 85 1.94 2.68 -7.31
C ALA A 85 1.27 2.06 -6.08
N ILE A 86 0.53 0.99 -6.30
CA ILE A 86 -0.05 0.15 -5.25
C ILE A 86 0.61 -1.23 -5.36
N PHE A 87 1.12 -1.72 -4.24
CA PHE A 87 1.68 -3.05 -4.12
C PHE A 87 0.74 -3.89 -3.25
N ALA A 88 0.09 -4.89 -3.85
CA ALA A 88 -0.81 -5.79 -3.14
C ALA A 88 -0.05 -7.03 -2.65
N ALA A 89 -0.22 -7.37 -1.39
CA ALA A 89 0.33 -8.57 -0.77
C ALA A 89 -0.78 -9.59 -0.47
N ALA A 90 -0.44 -10.87 -0.50
CA ALA A 90 -1.41 -11.97 -0.32
C ALA A 90 -1.93 -12.10 1.12
N SER A 91 -1.22 -11.55 2.09
CA SER A 91 -1.61 -11.58 3.51
C SER A 91 -0.98 -10.42 4.26
N ILE A 92 -1.48 -10.14 5.47
CA ILE A 92 -0.92 -9.12 6.37
C ILE A 92 0.53 -9.43 6.69
N GLU A 93 0.85 -10.69 6.97
CA GLU A 93 2.22 -11.11 7.25
C GLU A 93 3.17 -10.86 6.08
N MET A 94 2.71 -11.12 4.86
CA MET A 94 3.47 -10.79 3.65
C MET A 94 3.62 -9.28 3.46
N ALA A 95 2.57 -8.51 3.73
CA ALA A 95 2.62 -7.05 3.66
C ALA A 95 3.68 -6.47 4.62
N LYS A 96 3.76 -7.00 5.86
CA LYS A 96 4.79 -6.62 6.84
C LYS A 96 6.20 -6.88 6.30
N ARG A 97 6.45 -8.09 5.80
CA ARG A 97 7.77 -8.49 5.27
C ARG A 97 8.19 -7.62 4.08
N TYR A 98 7.29 -7.35 3.16
CA TYR A 98 7.57 -6.46 2.04
C TYR A 98 7.80 -5.02 2.50
N TYR A 99 6.99 -4.51 3.42
CA TYR A 99 7.17 -3.15 3.95
C TYR A 99 8.54 -2.97 4.60
N ASP A 100 8.94 -3.92 5.46
CA ASP A 100 10.24 -3.88 6.13
C ASP A 100 11.40 -3.99 5.11
N GLU A 101 11.28 -4.88 4.13
CA GLU A 101 12.30 -5.05 3.10
C GLU A 101 12.41 -3.83 2.16
N PHE A 102 11.29 -3.20 1.80
CA PHE A 102 11.32 -1.95 1.05
C PHE A 102 12.06 -0.85 1.81
N ASN A 103 11.74 -0.64 3.09
CA ASN A 103 12.42 0.37 3.90
C ASN A 103 13.90 0.05 4.04
N ARG A 104 14.27 -1.21 4.31
CA ARG A 104 15.65 -1.64 4.41
C ARG A 104 16.46 -1.33 3.15
N GLN A 105 15.95 -1.67 1.97
CA GLN A 105 16.67 -1.42 0.71
C GLN A 105 16.70 0.08 0.34
N LEU A 106 15.68 0.85 0.69
CA LEU A 106 15.69 2.29 0.49
C LEU A 106 16.76 2.96 1.36
N ASP A 107 16.87 2.55 2.62
CA ASP A 107 17.88 3.05 3.55
C ASP A 107 19.31 2.69 3.06
N GLU A 108 19.53 1.44 2.66
CA GLU A 108 20.82 0.99 2.10
C GLU A 108 21.23 1.76 0.84
N LYS A 109 20.26 2.07 -0.02
CA LYS A 109 20.50 2.81 -1.26
C LYS A 109 20.47 4.33 -1.07
N ASN A 110 20.27 4.81 0.15
CA ASN A 110 20.03 6.23 0.47
C ASN A 110 19.01 6.89 -0.46
N ARG A 111 17.96 6.12 -0.81
CA ARG A 111 16.90 6.55 -1.72
C ARG A 111 15.66 6.93 -0.94
N ARG A 112 15.11 8.11 -1.22
CA ARG A 112 13.88 8.59 -0.59
C ARG A 112 12.66 8.17 -1.41
N MET A 113 11.76 7.44 -0.78
CA MET A 113 10.46 7.07 -1.32
C MET A 113 9.46 6.99 -0.17
N ASN A 114 8.25 7.48 -0.41
CA ASN A 114 7.18 7.43 0.58
C ASN A 114 6.47 6.09 0.46
N ILE A 115 6.47 5.31 1.53
CA ILE A 115 5.77 4.04 1.62
C ILE A 115 4.77 4.12 2.76
N ALA A 116 3.53 3.78 2.46
CA ALA A 116 2.48 3.63 3.45
C ALA A 116 1.79 2.29 3.28
N THR A 117 1.18 1.78 4.32
CA THR A 117 0.49 0.48 4.29
C THR A 117 -0.90 0.59 4.85
N ILE A 118 -1.80 -0.21 4.29
CA ILE A 118 -3.18 -0.38 4.74
C ILE A 118 -3.46 -1.87 4.83
N PHE A 119 -4.17 -2.28 5.86
CA PHE A 119 -4.73 -3.62 5.98
C PHE A 119 -6.26 -3.53 5.90
N SER A 120 -6.86 -4.41 5.13
CA SER A 120 -8.31 -4.63 5.16
C SER A 120 -8.60 -5.88 5.98
N PHE A 121 -9.57 -5.80 6.87
CA PHE A 121 -9.96 -6.91 7.77
C PHE A 121 -11.25 -7.60 7.35
N SER A 122 -11.98 -7.06 6.40
CA SER A 122 -13.13 -7.78 5.88
C SER A 122 -12.64 -9.05 5.19
N PRO A 123 -13.08 -10.26 5.59
CA PRO A 123 -12.89 -11.43 4.77
C PRO A 123 -13.46 -11.09 3.39
N ASN A 124 -12.74 -11.48 2.33
CA ASN A 124 -13.19 -11.30 0.95
C ASN A 124 -14.52 -12.07 0.77
N GLU A 125 -15.63 -11.48 1.14
CA GLU A 125 -16.92 -11.91 0.63
C GLU A 125 -16.94 -11.51 -0.84
N ALA A 126 -17.09 -12.52 -1.67
CA ALA A 126 -17.11 -12.42 -3.12
C ALA A 126 -18.34 -11.64 -3.55
N GLU A 127 -18.30 -10.35 -3.51
CA GLU A 127 -19.20 -9.40 -4.17
C GLU A 127 -19.09 -8.03 -3.48
N SER A 128 -18.09 -7.27 -3.81
CA SER A 128 -18.19 -5.84 -3.61
C SER A 128 -17.73 -5.12 -4.87
N ASP A 129 -18.58 -4.25 -5.33
CA ASP A 129 -18.45 -3.34 -6.46
C ASP A 129 -17.26 -2.35 -6.37
N GLY A 130 -16.07 -2.83 -6.06
CA GLY A 130 -14.82 -2.02 -6.16
C GLY A 130 -14.72 -0.78 -5.27
N LEU A 131 -15.73 -0.49 -4.47
CA LEU A 131 -15.71 0.48 -3.39
C LEU A 131 -15.50 -0.30 -2.10
N LEU A 132 -14.38 -0.08 -1.43
CA LEU A 132 -14.21 -0.55 -0.06
C LEU A 132 -15.38 0.02 0.73
N PRO A 133 -16.22 -0.82 1.38
CA PRO A 133 -17.29 -0.30 2.22
C PRO A 133 -16.71 0.66 3.25
N ASP A 134 -17.44 1.73 3.56
CA ASP A 134 -17.14 2.62 4.70
C ASP A 134 -17.27 1.88 6.05
N GLU A 135 -17.47 0.56 6.00
CA GLU A 135 -17.71 -0.31 7.12
C GLU A 135 -16.40 -0.68 7.81
N GLU A 136 -16.23 -0.07 8.96
CA GLU A 136 -15.49 -0.54 10.14
C GLU A 136 -14.23 -1.38 9.85
N LEU A 137 -13.15 -0.70 9.53
CA LEU A 137 -11.80 -1.24 9.70
C LEU A 137 -11.62 -1.56 11.20
N ASN A 138 -12.01 -2.76 11.62
CA ASN A 138 -12.06 -3.15 13.02
C ASN A 138 -10.64 -3.53 13.47
N ILE A 139 -9.90 -2.56 14.00
CA ILE A 139 -8.54 -2.72 14.50
C ILE A 139 -8.49 -3.67 15.70
N ASP A 140 -9.61 -3.82 16.42
CA ASP A 140 -9.69 -4.65 17.61
C ASP A 140 -9.56 -6.16 17.31
N GLN A 141 -9.70 -6.56 16.05
CA GLN A 141 -9.50 -7.95 15.60
C GLN A 141 -8.03 -8.27 15.23
N LEU A 142 -7.12 -7.28 15.27
CA LEU A 142 -5.69 -7.50 15.04
C LEU A 142 -5.04 -8.24 16.19
N ASP A 143 -4.18 -9.21 15.83
CA ASP A 143 -3.21 -9.73 16.79
C ASP A 143 -2.23 -8.62 17.24
N GLY A 144 -1.68 -8.75 18.45
CA GLY A 144 -0.79 -7.73 19.02
C GLY A 144 0.37 -7.36 18.08
N ASN A 145 0.97 -8.33 17.41
CA ASN A 145 2.09 -8.12 16.49
C ASN A 145 1.71 -7.30 15.25
N SER A 146 0.51 -7.51 14.72
CA SER A 146 0.02 -6.72 13.57
C SER A 146 -0.33 -5.30 13.97
N ARG A 147 -0.82 -5.11 15.18
CA ARG A 147 -1.10 -3.78 15.75
C ARG A 147 0.18 -2.98 15.97
N ASP A 148 1.19 -3.57 16.59
CA ASP A 148 2.50 -2.93 16.82
C ASP A 148 3.18 -2.55 15.49
N PHE A 149 3.07 -3.41 14.49
CA PHE A 149 3.58 -3.10 13.15
C PHE A 149 2.84 -1.91 12.53
N LEU A 150 1.51 -1.90 12.60
CA LEU A 150 0.69 -0.81 12.06
C LEU A 150 0.99 0.52 12.77
N GLU A 151 1.16 0.51 14.08
CA GLU A 151 1.54 1.69 14.86
C GLU A 151 2.90 2.25 14.41
N ARG A 152 3.88 1.38 14.20
CA ARG A 152 5.19 1.76 13.63
C ARG A 152 5.05 2.37 12.23
N ALA A 153 4.25 1.76 11.37
CA ALA A 153 4.03 2.24 10.00
C ALA A 153 3.31 3.60 9.99
N ILE A 154 2.29 3.79 10.83
CA ILE A 154 1.61 5.07 11.03
C ILE A 154 2.57 6.11 11.61
N GLY A 155 3.44 5.73 12.55
CA GLY A 155 4.48 6.61 13.08
C GLY A 155 5.45 7.11 12.00
N ASN A 156 5.82 6.25 11.05
CA ASN A 156 6.62 6.66 9.89
C ASN A 156 5.86 7.64 8.99
N TYR A 157 4.59 7.35 8.72
CA TYR A 157 3.70 8.22 7.96
C TYR A 157 3.54 9.60 8.62
N ASN A 158 3.31 9.64 9.93
CA ASN A 158 3.18 10.88 10.68
C ASN A 158 4.43 11.77 10.57
N ARG A 159 5.62 11.17 10.67
CA ARG A 159 6.89 11.90 10.48
C ARG A 159 7.02 12.48 9.08
N GLN A 160 6.61 11.71 8.08
CA GLN A 160 6.67 12.09 6.68
C GLN A 160 5.74 13.26 6.35
N PHE A 161 4.48 13.16 6.76
CA PHE A 161 3.42 14.08 6.37
C PHE A 161 3.04 15.07 7.46
N LYS A 162 3.76 15.07 8.60
CA LYS A 162 3.51 15.94 9.77
C LYS A 162 2.08 15.83 10.30
N THR A 163 1.60 14.60 10.36
CA THR A 163 0.28 14.24 10.89
C THR A 163 0.40 13.65 12.29
N ASN A 164 -0.72 13.33 12.94
CA ASN A 164 -0.77 12.76 14.29
C ASN A 164 -1.85 11.67 14.39
N PHE A 165 -1.72 10.66 13.57
CA PHE A 165 -2.60 9.48 13.60
C PHE A 165 -2.03 8.40 14.52
N ASP A 166 -2.88 7.53 15.01
CA ASP A 166 -2.51 6.34 15.77
C ASP A 166 -3.49 5.19 15.49
N THR A 167 -3.31 4.07 16.18
CA THR A 167 -4.13 2.87 16.03
C THR A 167 -5.44 2.91 16.81
N SER A 168 -5.86 4.05 17.38
CA SER A 168 -7.22 4.20 17.90
C SER A 168 -8.23 4.26 16.75
N SER A 169 -9.45 3.73 16.97
CA SER A 169 -10.44 3.56 15.90
C SER A 169 -10.66 4.84 15.09
N ASP A 170 -10.93 5.96 15.74
CA ASP A 170 -11.23 7.23 15.06
C ASP A 170 -10.01 7.78 14.29
N LYS A 171 -8.82 7.73 14.88
CA LYS A 171 -7.60 8.24 14.24
C LYS A 171 -7.11 7.33 13.13
N PHE A 172 -7.35 6.04 13.23
CA PHE A 172 -7.04 5.11 12.17
C PHE A 172 -7.92 5.31 10.94
N GLN A 173 -9.23 5.55 11.13
CA GLN A 173 -10.10 5.92 10.01
C GLN A 173 -9.65 7.21 9.34
N ASN A 174 -9.22 8.20 10.13
CA ASN A 174 -8.68 9.45 9.59
C ASN A 174 -7.36 9.22 8.84
N TYR A 175 -6.47 8.36 9.33
CA TYR A 175 -5.28 7.93 8.61
C TYR A 175 -5.63 7.32 7.24
N TYR A 176 -6.59 6.41 7.21
CA TYR A 176 -7.05 5.78 5.96
C TYR A 176 -7.59 6.80 4.97
N LYS A 177 -8.43 7.73 5.44
CA LYS A 177 -9.00 8.80 4.61
C LYS A 177 -7.90 9.73 4.07
N ASP A 178 -6.96 10.14 4.91
CA ASP A 178 -5.85 11.01 4.52
C ASP A 178 -4.95 10.32 3.49
N LEU A 179 -4.57 9.07 3.73
CA LEU A 179 -3.76 8.30 2.78
C LEU A 179 -4.47 8.10 1.45
N SER A 180 -5.76 7.73 1.47
CA SER A 180 -6.57 7.57 0.25
C SER A 180 -6.65 8.87 -0.54
N LEU A 181 -6.80 9.99 0.14
CA LEU A 181 -6.86 11.31 -0.47
C LEU A 181 -5.52 11.70 -1.10
N ARG A 182 -4.38 11.44 -0.41
CA ARG A 182 -3.04 11.67 -0.94
C ARG A 182 -2.77 10.84 -2.18
N VAL A 183 -3.12 9.54 -2.15
CA VAL A 183 -2.97 8.68 -3.32
C VAL A 183 -3.79 9.20 -4.50
N LYS A 184 -5.05 9.60 -4.27
CA LYS A 184 -5.90 10.21 -5.31
C LYS A 184 -5.31 11.51 -5.85
N ASN A 185 -4.71 12.33 -4.99
CA ASN A 185 -4.13 13.63 -5.31
C ASN A 185 -2.67 13.57 -5.73
N ARG A 186 -2.11 12.40 -5.95
CA ARG A 186 -0.73 12.23 -6.45
C ARG A 186 0.36 12.82 -5.53
N GLU A 187 0.17 12.68 -4.23
CA GLU A 187 1.17 13.08 -3.22
C GLU A 187 2.17 11.99 -2.87
#